data_de5ef5c5be53d17f34274f0dcb7e416e
#
_entry.id   de5ef5c5be53d17f34274f0dcb7e416e
#
_cell.length_a   1.000
_cell.length_b   1.000
_cell.length_c   1.000
_cell.angle_alpha   90.00
_cell.angle_beta   90.00
_cell.angle_gamma   90.00
#
_symmetry.space_group_name_H-M   'P 1'
#
loop_
_entity.id
_entity.type
_entity.pdbx_description
1 polymer ?
#
loop_
_entity_poly.entity_id
_entity_poly.type
_entity_poly.pdbx_seq_one_letter_code
_entity_poly.pdbx_strand_id
1 'polypeptide(L)'
;MVQRTCCILCLLFALGCSTTSHSWTGDDRSVVWSAMVAAARAPEYTADDPRKRWVVVENTVDVNSTSGRIQIHRVLARSLKLPRQAVQNDRRTWFFDIYLLPVDKENLTAPPTTSFNAKSNTWIPARSIDEADRYFQLVDNLLHQTD
;
A
#
# COMPACT_ATOMS: atom_id res chain seq x y z
N MET A 1 -45.41 -17.97 32.98
CA MET A 1 -44.30 -16.98 32.98
C MET A 1 -43.37 -17.35 31.86
N VAL A 2 -43.43 -16.62 30.76
CA VAL A 2 -42.60 -16.86 29.59
C VAL A 2 -41.55 -15.74 29.55
N GLN A 3 -40.30 -16.09 29.84
CA GLN A 3 -39.14 -15.16 29.86
C GLN A 3 -38.67 -15.00 28.41
N ARG A 4 -39.00 -13.85 27.81
CA ARG A 4 -38.51 -13.44 26.49
C ARG A 4 -37.08 -12.97 26.61
N THR A 5 -36.14 -13.82 26.26
CA THR A 5 -34.74 -13.47 26.12
C THR A 5 -34.54 -12.70 24.80
N CYS A 6 -34.41 -11.42 24.89
CA CYS A 6 -34.13 -10.54 23.75
C CYS A 6 -32.65 -10.68 23.39
N CYS A 7 -32.31 -11.49 22.38
CA CYS A 7 -30.99 -11.54 21.78
C CYS A 7 -30.78 -10.25 20.95
N ILE A 8 -30.14 -9.27 21.54
CA ILE A 8 -29.63 -8.10 20.80
C ILE A 8 -28.39 -8.57 20.02
N LEU A 9 -28.62 -8.84 18.75
CA LEU A 9 -27.56 -9.13 17.78
C LEU A 9 -26.83 -7.82 17.48
N CYS A 10 -25.76 -7.53 18.23
CA CYS A 10 -24.84 -6.46 17.90
C CYS A 10 -24.10 -6.81 16.61
N LEU A 11 -24.61 -6.35 15.48
CA LEU A 11 -23.85 -6.27 14.22
C LEU A 11 -22.73 -5.24 14.42
N LEU A 12 -21.58 -5.73 14.83
CA LEU A 12 -20.33 -4.98 14.74
C LEU A 12 -20.00 -4.81 13.25
N PHE A 13 -20.35 -3.67 12.69
CA PHE A 13 -19.77 -3.19 11.44
C PHE A 13 -18.28 -2.98 11.69
N ALA A 14 -17.49 -4.00 11.44
CA ALA A 14 -16.05 -3.87 11.29
C ALA A 14 -15.82 -2.99 10.06
N LEU A 15 -15.58 -1.68 10.27
CA LEU A 15 -15.00 -0.80 9.27
C LEU A 15 -13.61 -1.35 8.95
N GLY A 16 -13.56 -2.19 7.93
CA GLY A 16 -12.36 -2.86 7.48
C GLY A 16 -11.35 -1.86 6.93
N CYS A 17 -10.44 -1.37 7.78
CA CYS A 17 -9.15 -0.90 7.29
C CYS A 17 -8.43 -2.14 6.77
N SER A 18 -8.30 -2.29 5.46
CA SER A 18 -7.50 -3.36 4.87
C SER A 18 -6.02 -3.04 5.08
N THR A 19 -5.45 -3.58 6.15
CA THR A 19 -4.01 -3.57 6.40
C THR A 19 -3.41 -4.78 5.69
N THR A 20 -2.45 -4.56 4.82
CA THR A 20 -1.67 -5.61 4.17
C THR A 20 -0.29 -5.66 4.81
N SER A 21 0.24 -6.85 5.05
CA SER A 21 1.58 -7.02 5.63
C SER A 21 2.45 -7.88 4.72
N HIS A 22 3.76 -7.63 4.74
CA HIS A 22 4.77 -8.40 4.01
C HIS A 22 6.02 -8.55 4.87
N SER A 23 6.75 -9.67 4.70
CA SER A 23 7.96 -9.97 5.46
C SER A 23 9.07 -10.42 4.51
N TRP A 24 10.29 -9.92 4.72
CA TRP A 24 11.48 -10.26 3.93
C TRP A 24 12.39 -11.18 4.73
N THR A 25 12.38 -12.46 4.38
CA THR A 25 13.20 -13.47 5.07
C THR A 25 14.60 -13.52 4.47
N GLY A 26 15.61 -13.32 5.30
CA GLY A 26 17.00 -13.36 4.88
C GLY A 26 17.61 -11.99 4.57
N ASP A 27 16.82 -10.95 4.49
CA ASP A 27 17.28 -9.60 4.21
C ASP A 27 17.60 -8.81 5.48
N ASP A 28 18.62 -7.96 5.39
CA ASP A 28 18.95 -7.04 6.47
C ASP A 28 17.91 -5.91 6.58
N ARG A 29 17.51 -5.60 7.81
CA ARG A 29 16.50 -4.58 8.09
C ARG A 29 16.86 -3.20 7.51
N SER A 30 18.13 -2.83 7.53
CA SER A 30 18.58 -1.54 7.01
C SER A 30 18.50 -1.48 5.49
N VAL A 31 18.77 -2.59 4.82
CA VAL A 31 18.66 -2.74 3.37
C VAL A 31 17.19 -2.70 2.97
N VAL A 32 16.33 -3.45 3.66
CA VAL A 32 14.87 -3.41 3.46
C VAL A 32 14.33 -1.99 3.64
N TRP A 33 14.74 -1.28 4.71
CA TRP A 33 14.33 0.10 4.93
C TRP A 33 14.72 1.02 3.77
N SER A 34 15.95 0.89 3.29
CA SER A 34 16.46 1.70 2.17
C SER A 34 15.67 1.43 0.89
N ALA A 35 15.38 0.16 0.59
CA ALA A 35 14.56 -0.24 -0.56
C ALA A 35 13.11 0.28 -0.42
N MET A 36 12.51 0.21 0.77
CA MET A 36 11.19 0.77 1.04
C MET A 36 11.12 2.28 0.75
N VAL A 37 12.11 3.04 1.21
CA VAL A 37 12.18 4.49 0.96
C VAL A 37 12.37 4.78 -0.53
N ALA A 38 13.21 4.01 -1.22
CA ALA A 38 13.42 4.15 -2.67
C ALA A 38 12.14 3.85 -3.45
N ALA A 39 11.45 2.76 -3.15
CA ALA A 39 10.16 2.39 -3.76
C ALA A 39 9.07 3.47 -3.54
N ALA A 40 9.05 4.08 -2.35
CA ALA A 40 8.12 5.16 -2.04
C ALA A 40 8.36 6.40 -2.93
N ARG A 41 9.64 6.75 -3.13
CA ARG A 41 10.07 7.96 -3.88
C ARG A 41 10.00 7.80 -5.39
N ALA A 42 10.21 6.59 -5.89
CA ALA A 42 10.22 6.29 -7.33
C ALA A 42 9.17 5.21 -7.68
N PRO A 43 7.87 5.50 -7.54
CA PRO A 43 6.82 4.54 -7.83
C PRO A 43 6.73 4.25 -9.32
N GLU A 44 6.56 2.98 -9.67
CA GLU A 44 6.37 2.53 -11.04
C GLU A 44 4.94 2.05 -11.28
N TYR A 45 4.32 2.57 -12.34
CA TYR A 45 3.00 2.15 -12.82
C TYR A 45 3.14 1.67 -14.26
N THR A 46 3.33 0.38 -14.42
CA THR A 46 3.41 -0.27 -15.73
C THR A 46 2.03 -0.75 -16.17
N ALA A 47 1.81 -0.81 -17.47
CA ALA A 47 0.65 -1.45 -18.08
C ALA A 47 1.02 -1.90 -19.49
N ASP A 48 0.52 -3.06 -19.91
CA ASP A 48 0.74 -3.62 -21.26
C ASP A 48 0.20 -2.69 -22.34
N ASP A 49 -0.94 -2.06 -22.08
CA ASP A 49 -1.49 -1.02 -22.95
C ASP A 49 -1.12 0.38 -22.41
N PRO A 50 -0.25 1.14 -23.11
CA PRO A 50 0.17 2.48 -22.68
C PRO A 50 -1.00 3.44 -22.44
N ARG A 51 -2.14 3.22 -23.12
CA ARG A 51 -3.36 4.04 -22.97
C ARG A 51 -4.08 3.80 -21.64
N LYS A 52 -3.79 2.71 -20.96
CA LYS A 52 -4.37 2.36 -19.65
C LYS A 52 -3.43 2.68 -18.48
N ARG A 53 -2.19 3.06 -18.80
CA ARG A 53 -1.16 3.32 -17.79
C ARG A 53 -1.50 4.55 -16.95
N TRP A 54 -1.36 4.41 -15.66
CA TRP A 54 -1.40 5.53 -14.75
C TRP A 54 -0.09 6.31 -14.80
N VAL A 55 -0.21 7.63 -14.72
CA VAL A 55 0.93 8.55 -14.63
C VAL A 55 0.91 9.18 -13.25
N VAL A 56 2.05 9.20 -12.59
CA VAL A 56 2.22 9.90 -11.31
C VAL A 56 2.27 11.40 -11.59
N VAL A 57 1.28 12.13 -11.09
CA VAL A 57 1.19 13.59 -11.21
C VAL A 57 1.84 14.27 -10.01
N GLU A 58 1.67 13.67 -8.84
CA GLU A 58 2.21 14.15 -7.58
C GLU A 58 2.62 12.96 -6.72
N ASN A 59 3.76 13.07 -6.04
CA ASN A 59 4.26 12.06 -5.11
C ASN A 59 5.03 12.74 -3.98
N THR A 60 4.34 13.04 -2.89
CA THR A 60 4.94 13.61 -1.68
C THR A 60 5.21 12.48 -0.71
N VAL A 61 6.46 12.34 -0.26
CA VAL A 61 6.91 11.26 0.64
C VAL A 61 7.53 11.87 1.88
N ASP A 62 6.96 11.56 3.03
CA ASP A 62 7.50 11.87 4.35
C ASP A 62 8.06 10.61 5.00
N VAL A 63 9.30 10.68 5.47
CA VAL A 63 10.05 9.54 6.00
C VAL A 63 10.52 9.84 7.41
N ASN A 64 10.08 9.02 8.37
CA ASN A 64 10.53 9.05 9.73
C ASN A 64 11.27 7.74 10.07
N SER A 65 12.60 7.77 10.00
CA SER A 65 13.45 6.60 10.26
C SER A 65 13.41 6.14 11.72
N THR A 66 13.20 7.07 12.67
CA THR A 66 13.14 6.75 14.10
C THR A 66 11.94 5.88 14.43
N SER A 67 10.79 6.16 13.82
CA SER A 67 9.56 5.38 14.04
C SER A 67 9.37 4.27 12.99
N GLY A 68 10.25 4.16 11.98
CA GLY A 68 10.09 3.23 10.88
C GLY A 68 8.86 3.51 10.00
N ARG A 69 8.45 4.78 9.88
CA ARG A 69 7.22 5.19 9.20
C ARG A 69 7.52 5.92 7.90
N ILE A 70 6.77 5.57 6.86
CA ILE A 70 6.73 6.26 5.57
C ILE A 70 5.29 6.67 5.30
N GLN A 71 5.06 7.96 5.05
CA GLN A 71 3.77 8.47 4.62
C GLN A 71 3.88 8.96 3.19
N ILE A 72 2.91 8.59 2.36
CA ILE A 72 2.89 8.98 0.96
C ILE A 72 1.54 9.60 0.62
N HIS A 73 1.56 10.79 0.04
CA HIS A 73 0.45 11.35 -0.70
C HIS A 73 0.76 11.26 -2.18
N ARG A 74 -0.06 10.51 -2.93
CA ARG A 74 0.16 10.24 -4.36
C ARG A 74 -1.08 10.55 -5.18
N VAL A 75 -0.88 11.33 -6.23
CA VAL A 75 -1.92 11.63 -7.21
C VAL A 75 -1.55 10.97 -8.54
N LEU A 76 -2.48 10.16 -9.04
CA LEU A 76 -2.37 9.46 -10.31
C LEU A 76 -3.39 10.02 -11.29
N ALA A 77 -3.00 10.13 -12.56
CA ALA A 77 -3.91 10.46 -13.65
C ALA A 77 -3.74 9.48 -14.81
N ARG A 78 -4.79 9.27 -15.55
CA ARG A 78 -4.75 8.58 -16.84
C ARG A 78 -5.81 9.14 -17.78
N SER A 79 -5.55 9.04 -19.08
CA SER A 79 -6.51 9.38 -20.13
C SER A 79 -6.91 8.12 -20.88
N LEU A 80 -8.17 7.75 -20.81
CA LEU A 80 -8.74 6.60 -21.53
C LEU A 80 -9.43 7.10 -22.79
N LYS A 81 -8.95 6.67 -23.94
CA LYS A 81 -9.62 6.89 -25.23
C LYS A 81 -10.23 5.58 -25.71
N LEU A 82 -11.52 5.41 -25.47
CA LEU A 82 -12.26 4.27 -25.97
C LEU A 82 -12.77 4.54 -27.40
N PRO A 83 -12.89 3.49 -28.26
CA PRO A 83 -13.43 3.65 -29.60
C PRO A 83 -14.84 4.28 -29.57
N ARG A 84 -15.05 5.32 -30.38
CA ARG A 84 -16.34 6.04 -30.48
C ARG A 84 -16.83 6.75 -29.21
N GLN A 85 -15.94 7.00 -28.25
CA GLN A 85 -16.26 7.75 -27.03
C GLN A 85 -15.31 8.94 -26.87
N ALA A 86 -15.78 9.94 -26.13
CA ALA A 86 -14.94 11.06 -25.71
C ALA A 86 -13.82 10.56 -24.78
N VAL A 87 -12.70 11.27 -24.77
CA VAL A 87 -11.59 10.97 -23.85
C VAL A 87 -12.08 11.10 -22.42
N GLN A 88 -11.89 10.05 -21.63
CA GLN A 88 -12.17 10.04 -20.20
C GLN A 88 -10.88 10.25 -19.43
N ASN A 89 -10.85 11.29 -18.59
CA ASN A 89 -9.73 11.57 -17.71
C ASN A 89 -10.06 11.08 -16.31
N ASP A 90 -9.31 10.09 -15.85
CA ASP A 90 -9.41 9.57 -14.49
C ASP A 90 -8.31 10.18 -13.62
N ARG A 91 -8.66 10.52 -12.39
CA ARG A 91 -7.72 10.96 -11.36
C ARG A 91 -7.97 10.20 -10.07
N ARG A 92 -6.89 9.76 -9.41
CA ARG A 92 -6.95 9.10 -8.11
C ARG A 92 -5.97 9.73 -7.16
N THR A 93 -6.42 9.89 -5.92
CA THR A 93 -5.57 10.33 -4.83
C THR A 93 -5.45 9.19 -3.82
N TRP A 94 -4.22 8.85 -3.49
CA TRP A 94 -3.87 7.85 -2.51
C TRP A 94 -3.15 8.47 -1.33
N PHE A 95 -3.45 7.96 -0.15
CA PHE A 95 -2.69 8.18 1.08
C PHE A 95 -2.23 6.82 1.57
N PHE A 96 -0.91 6.61 1.62
CA PHE A 96 -0.32 5.39 2.16
C PHE A 96 0.35 5.71 3.49
N ASP A 97 0.16 4.81 4.43
CA ASP A 97 0.80 4.84 5.74
C ASP A 97 1.48 3.48 5.96
N ILE A 98 2.80 3.48 5.89
CA ILE A 98 3.63 2.28 5.82
C ILE A 98 4.54 2.27 7.04
N TYR A 99 4.59 1.13 7.71
CA TYR A 99 5.42 0.95 8.91
C TYR A 99 6.32 -0.26 8.73
N LEU A 100 7.61 -0.09 8.92
CA LEU A 100 8.51 -1.19 9.21
C LEU A 100 8.41 -1.51 10.69
N LEU A 101 7.74 -2.60 11.03
CA LEU A 101 7.43 -2.97 12.41
C LEU A 101 8.71 -3.09 13.24
N PRO A 102 8.68 -2.68 14.52
CA PRO A 102 9.84 -2.81 15.40
C PRO A 102 10.23 -4.28 15.57
N VAL A 103 11.52 -4.52 15.79
CA VAL A 103 12.01 -5.86 16.14
C VAL A 103 11.49 -6.22 17.53
N ASP A 104 10.88 -7.39 17.63
CA ASP A 104 10.50 -7.93 18.93
C ASP A 104 11.75 -8.21 19.76
N LYS A 105 11.77 -7.71 21.00
CA LYS A 105 12.90 -7.91 21.92
C LYS A 105 13.11 -9.38 22.27
N GLU A 106 12.05 -10.19 22.18
CA GLU A 106 12.08 -11.62 22.46
C GLU A 106 12.49 -12.45 21.23
N ASN A 107 12.38 -11.86 20.01
CA ASN A 107 12.71 -12.54 18.76
C ASN A 107 13.54 -11.63 17.84
N LEU A 108 14.81 -11.47 18.15
CA LEU A 108 15.75 -10.63 17.40
C LEU A 108 16.06 -11.16 15.99
N THR A 109 15.70 -12.42 15.70
CA THR A 109 15.90 -13.06 14.39
C THR A 109 14.65 -13.01 13.51
N ALA A 110 13.58 -12.35 13.98
CA ALA A 110 12.38 -12.20 13.19
C ALA A 110 12.66 -11.40 11.89
N PRO A 111 12.11 -11.83 10.75
CA PRO A 111 12.31 -11.13 9.49
C PRO A 111 11.72 -9.70 9.55
N PRO A 112 12.34 -8.73 8.87
CA PRO A 112 11.76 -7.41 8.71
C PRO A 112 10.33 -7.51 8.16
N THR A 113 9.36 -7.00 8.90
CA THR A 113 7.94 -7.08 8.55
C THR A 113 7.37 -5.68 8.41
N THR A 114 6.62 -5.47 7.35
CA THR A 114 5.99 -4.18 7.03
C THR A 114 4.49 -4.28 7.15
N SER A 115 3.88 -3.22 7.66
CA SER A 115 2.43 -2.99 7.64
C SER A 115 2.14 -1.87 6.64
N PHE A 116 1.23 -2.11 5.70
CA PHE A 116 0.84 -1.18 4.65
C PHE A 116 -0.65 -0.86 4.74
N ASN A 117 -0.97 0.41 4.91
CA ASN A 117 -2.34 0.92 4.93
C ASN A 117 -2.54 1.89 3.78
N ALA A 118 -3.57 1.67 2.99
CA ALA A 118 -3.93 2.54 1.87
C ALA A 118 -5.32 3.15 2.08
N LYS A 119 -5.44 4.45 1.81
CA LYS A 119 -6.71 5.16 1.76
C LYS A 119 -6.80 5.89 0.43
N SER A 120 -7.96 5.85 -0.21
CA SER A 120 -8.21 6.57 -1.47
C SER A 120 -9.47 7.42 -1.34
N ASN A 121 -9.55 8.44 -2.17
CA ASN A 121 -10.77 9.22 -2.35
C ASN A 121 -11.89 8.42 -3.04
N THR A 122 -11.56 7.29 -3.67
CA THR A 122 -12.51 6.32 -4.24
C THR A 122 -12.39 5.01 -3.50
N TRP A 123 -13.42 4.66 -2.73
CA TRP A 123 -13.39 3.49 -1.87
C TRP A 123 -13.68 2.20 -2.67
N ILE A 124 -12.61 1.51 -3.09
CA ILE A 124 -12.67 0.16 -3.65
C ILE A 124 -11.58 -0.68 -2.96
N PRO A 125 -11.93 -1.55 -2.01
CA PRO A 125 -10.97 -2.31 -1.19
C PRO A 125 -9.94 -3.11 -2.01
N ALA A 126 -10.37 -3.76 -3.10
CA ALA A 126 -9.48 -4.53 -3.98
C ALA A 126 -8.31 -3.71 -4.52
N ARG A 127 -8.52 -2.42 -4.79
CA ARG A 127 -7.45 -1.53 -5.30
C ARG A 127 -6.40 -1.19 -4.26
N SER A 128 -6.73 -1.24 -2.98
CA SER A 128 -5.76 -1.05 -1.89
C SER A 128 -4.77 -2.21 -1.82
N ILE A 129 -5.25 -3.44 -2.08
CA ILE A 129 -4.42 -4.64 -2.17
C ILE A 129 -3.49 -4.54 -3.38
N ASP A 130 -4.01 -4.17 -4.55
CA ASP A 130 -3.20 -3.98 -5.77
C ASP A 130 -2.07 -2.97 -5.58
N GLU A 131 -2.32 -1.88 -4.84
CA GLU A 131 -1.29 -0.88 -4.53
C GLU A 131 -0.24 -1.40 -3.55
N ALA A 132 -0.66 -2.17 -2.54
CA ALA A 132 0.26 -2.83 -1.61
C ALA A 132 1.15 -3.84 -2.33
N ASP A 133 0.58 -4.71 -3.16
CA ASP A 133 1.31 -5.72 -3.93
C ASP A 133 2.32 -5.07 -4.87
N ARG A 134 1.93 -4.00 -5.56
CA ARG A 134 2.83 -3.23 -6.44
C ARG A 134 4.00 -2.63 -5.65
N TYR A 135 3.72 -2.08 -4.50
CA TYR A 135 4.74 -1.50 -3.64
C TYR A 135 5.74 -2.57 -3.16
N PHE A 136 5.23 -3.71 -2.68
CA PHE A 136 6.08 -4.81 -2.21
C PHE A 136 6.91 -5.42 -3.33
N GLN A 137 6.32 -5.64 -4.51
CA GLN A 137 7.06 -6.10 -5.69
C GLN A 137 8.20 -5.15 -6.09
N LEU A 138 7.98 -3.84 -5.98
CA LEU A 138 9.03 -2.87 -6.26
C LEU A 138 10.15 -2.94 -5.22
N VAL A 139 9.82 -3.12 -3.95
CA VAL A 139 10.83 -3.33 -2.88
C VAL A 139 11.62 -4.62 -3.14
N ASP A 140 10.94 -5.73 -3.46
CA ASP A 140 11.58 -7.01 -3.79
C ASP A 140 12.54 -6.87 -4.97
N ASN A 141 12.12 -6.18 -6.03
CA ASN A 141 12.98 -5.94 -7.20
C ASN A 141 14.24 -5.14 -6.82
N LEU A 142 14.10 -4.14 -5.94
CA LEU A 142 15.25 -3.34 -5.49
C LEU A 142 16.21 -4.16 -4.60
N LEU A 143 15.70 -5.08 -3.79
CA LEU A 143 16.51 -5.97 -2.97
C LEU A 143 17.30 -6.96 -3.83
N HIS A 144 16.72 -7.50 -4.90
CA HIS A 144 17.35 -8.52 -5.76
C HIS A 144 18.15 -7.93 -6.94
N GLN A 145 18.12 -6.62 -7.17
CA GLN A 145 18.96 -5.95 -8.18
C GLN A 145 20.36 -5.61 -7.67
N THR A 146 20.61 -5.81 -6.39
CA THR A 146 21.87 -5.43 -5.73
C THR A 146 22.89 -6.58 -5.72
N ASP A 147 22.52 -7.75 -6.24
CA ASP A 147 23.39 -8.92 -6.48
C ASP A 147 23.85 -8.91 -7.95
#